data_f84b7b8fefd8d40dbeb95a8199b00679
#
_entry.id   f84b7b8fefd8d40dbeb95a8199b00679
#
_cell.length_a   1.000
_cell.length_b   1.000
_cell.length_c   1.000
_cell.angle_alpha   90.00
_cell.angle_beta   90.00
_cell.angle_gamma   90.00
#
_symmetry.space_group_name_H-M   'P 1'
#
loop_
_entity.id
_entity.type
_entity.pdbx_description
1 polymer ?
#
loop_
_entity_poly.entity_id
_entity_poly.type
_entity_poly.pdbx_seq_one_letter_code
_entity_poly.pdbx_strand_id
1 'polypeptide(L)'
;MSNTNGYIIGSTLRVRVDWSYPADPTKTMDNVDFVCKFQGRNPVTIPKSEMYRDNEGNWFAYVRTEDLGIGCFYLEVTATIPDANAPGGVKIDIQRYQFDESIIP
;
A
#
# COMPACT_ATOMS: atom_id res chain seq x y z
N MET A 1 -29.84 -13.65 8.04
CA MET A 1 -28.75 -13.84 7.07
C MET A 1 -27.46 -13.26 7.66
N SER A 2 -26.44 -14.06 7.72
CA SER A 2 -25.17 -13.56 8.17
C SER A 2 -24.42 -12.95 7.02
N ASN A 3 -23.88 -11.76 7.21
CA ASN A 3 -22.98 -11.14 6.27
C ASN A 3 -21.55 -11.52 6.67
N THR A 4 -20.86 -12.09 5.74
CA THR A 4 -19.45 -12.35 5.94
C THR A 4 -18.71 -11.04 5.74
N ASN A 5 -18.22 -10.46 6.83
CA ASN A 5 -17.45 -9.23 6.80
C ASN A 5 -15.97 -9.57 6.74
N GLY A 6 -15.51 -9.86 5.53
CA GLY A 6 -14.11 -10.17 5.37
C GLY A 6 -13.77 -10.66 3.98
N TYR A 7 -12.48 -10.76 3.74
CA TYR A 7 -11.95 -11.31 2.50
C TYR A 7 -11.69 -12.79 2.69
N ILE A 8 -12.27 -13.63 1.85
CA ILE A 8 -12.09 -15.08 1.95
C ILE A 8 -10.67 -15.43 1.56
N ILE A 9 -10.00 -16.26 2.39
CA ILE A 9 -8.64 -16.71 2.12
C ILE A 9 -8.57 -17.40 0.75
N GLY A 10 -7.56 -17.08 -0.04
CA GLY A 10 -7.41 -17.56 -1.40
C GLY A 10 -7.80 -16.54 -2.47
N SER A 11 -8.51 -15.47 -2.09
CA SER A 11 -8.83 -14.39 -3.04
C SER A 11 -7.61 -13.47 -3.24
N THR A 12 -7.60 -12.78 -4.38
CA THR A 12 -6.61 -11.75 -4.67
C THR A 12 -7.25 -10.39 -4.49
N LEU A 13 -6.61 -9.54 -3.68
CA LEU A 13 -7.09 -8.19 -3.45
C LEU A 13 -6.44 -7.25 -4.45
N ARG A 14 -7.25 -6.38 -5.04
CA ARG A 14 -6.78 -5.24 -5.83
C ARG A 14 -6.97 -4.00 -4.96
N VAL A 15 -5.89 -3.44 -4.47
CA VAL A 15 -5.93 -2.34 -3.52
C VAL A 15 -5.48 -1.06 -4.22
N ARG A 16 -6.36 -0.06 -4.25
CA ARG A 16 -5.99 1.25 -4.74
C ARG A 16 -5.14 1.95 -3.67
N VAL A 17 -3.99 2.44 -4.09
CA VAL A 17 -3.06 3.11 -3.19
C VAL A 17 -3.12 4.62 -3.48
N ASP A 18 -3.57 5.37 -2.47
CA ASP A 18 -3.62 6.83 -2.53
C ASP A 18 -2.60 7.40 -1.55
N TRP A 19 -1.51 7.91 -2.09
CA TRP A 19 -0.53 8.64 -1.31
C TRP A 19 -0.48 10.08 -1.79
N SER A 20 -0.47 11.00 -0.85
CA SER A 20 -0.31 12.42 -1.15
C SER A 20 0.64 13.05 -0.15
N TYR A 21 1.29 14.12 -0.58
CA TYR A 21 2.24 14.85 0.25
C TYR A 21 1.83 16.32 0.30
N PRO A 22 0.98 16.71 1.27
CA PRO A 22 0.44 18.08 1.33
C PRO A 22 1.49 19.17 1.51
N ALA A 23 2.64 18.85 2.13
CA ALA A 23 3.72 19.80 2.32
C ALA A 23 4.34 20.26 1.00
N ASP A 24 4.28 19.43 -0.04
CA ASP A 24 4.76 19.75 -1.39
C ASP A 24 3.90 19.01 -2.41
N PRO A 25 2.82 19.64 -2.94
CA PRO A 25 1.92 18.97 -3.88
C PRO A 25 2.55 18.61 -5.22
N THR A 26 3.76 19.08 -5.51
CA THR A 26 4.47 18.68 -6.72
C THR A 26 5.02 17.24 -6.61
N LYS A 27 5.08 16.70 -5.40
CA LYS A 27 5.50 15.33 -5.13
C LYS A 27 4.28 14.41 -5.25
N THR A 28 4.28 13.56 -6.25
CA THR A 28 3.17 12.65 -6.56
C THR A 28 3.65 11.22 -6.64
N MET A 29 2.73 10.27 -6.66
CA MET A 29 3.08 8.86 -6.82
C MET A 29 3.82 8.59 -8.13
N ASP A 30 3.62 9.41 -9.16
CA ASP A 30 4.31 9.23 -10.42
C ASP A 30 5.77 9.65 -10.38
N ASN A 31 6.13 10.62 -9.54
CA ASN A 31 7.50 11.17 -9.55
C ASN A 31 8.31 10.88 -8.29
N VAL A 32 7.75 10.20 -7.31
CA VAL A 32 8.51 9.73 -6.14
C VAL A 32 8.62 8.21 -6.17
N ASP A 33 9.66 7.68 -5.54
CA ASP A 33 9.74 6.24 -5.31
C ASP A 33 8.96 5.87 -4.07
N PHE A 34 8.27 4.73 -4.09
CA PHE A 34 7.55 4.25 -2.93
C PHE A 34 7.49 2.72 -2.92
N VAL A 35 7.24 2.19 -1.72
CA VAL A 35 7.09 0.76 -1.48
C VAL A 35 5.82 0.56 -0.67
N CYS A 36 5.02 -0.43 -1.06
CA CYS A 36 3.83 -0.83 -0.32
C CYS A 36 4.14 -2.07 0.50
N LYS A 37 3.85 -2.02 1.80
CA LYS A 37 4.03 -3.15 2.68
C LYS A 37 2.70 -3.48 3.35
N PHE A 38 2.17 -4.66 3.03
CA PHE A 38 0.98 -5.17 3.69
C PHE A 38 1.42 -5.89 4.95
N GLN A 39 1.00 -5.38 6.10
CA GLN A 39 1.32 -5.92 7.41
C GLN A 39 0.14 -6.75 7.88
N GLY A 40 0.23 -8.03 7.69
CA GLY A 40 -0.71 -9.00 8.21
C GLY A 40 0.01 -10.01 9.08
N ARG A 41 -0.51 -11.21 9.15
CA ARG A 41 0.16 -12.30 9.83
C ARG A 41 1.54 -12.56 9.21
N ASN A 42 1.62 -12.48 7.88
CA ASN A 42 2.87 -12.56 7.13
C ASN A 42 3.02 -11.27 6.32
N PRO A 43 4.08 -10.49 6.51
CA PRO A 43 4.25 -9.27 5.74
C PRO A 43 4.50 -9.54 4.26
N VAL A 44 3.90 -8.72 3.39
CA VAL A 44 4.10 -8.79 1.94
C VAL A 44 4.54 -7.42 1.46
N THR A 45 5.70 -7.35 0.82
CA THR A 45 6.26 -6.10 0.30
C THR A 45 6.12 -6.06 -1.21
N ILE A 46 5.54 -4.96 -1.71
CA ILE A 46 5.31 -4.76 -3.14
C ILE A 46 5.98 -3.43 -3.52
N PRO A 47 7.10 -3.47 -4.27
CA PRO A 47 7.75 -2.25 -4.73
C PRO A 47 6.95 -1.59 -5.85
N LYS A 48 7.19 -0.31 -6.06
CA LYS A 48 6.52 0.47 -7.11
C LYS A 48 6.60 -0.21 -8.49
N SER A 49 7.73 -0.82 -8.81
CA SER A 49 7.94 -1.49 -10.10
C SER A 49 7.01 -2.68 -10.34
N GLU A 50 6.42 -3.25 -9.28
CA GLU A 50 5.49 -4.37 -9.37
C GLU A 50 4.03 -3.94 -9.23
N MET A 51 3.78 -2.65 -9.10
CA MET A 51 2.43 -2.12 -9.02
C MET A 51 1.87 -1.82 -10.42
N TYR A 52 0.54 -1.72 -10.48
CA TYR A 52 -0.17 -1.40 -11.71
C TYR A 52 -0.66 0.05 -11.66
N ARG A 53 -0.33 0.82 -12.69
CA ARG A 53 -0.85 2.18 -12.88
C ARG A 53 -1.83 2.13 -14.06
N ASP A 54 -3.08 2.55 -13.82
CA ASP A 54 -4.08 2.57 -14.88
C ASP A 54 -3.96 3.84 -15.76
N ASN A 55 -4.81 3.95 -16.78
CA ASN A 55 -4.78 5.08 -17.71
C ASN A 55 -5.21 6.41 -17.08
N GLU A 56 -5.87 6.35 -15.94
CA GLU A 56 -6.33 7.53 -15.20
C GLU A 56 -5.31 8.01 -14.17
N GLY A 57 -4.18 7.32 -14.05
CA GLY A 57 -3.14 7.69 -13.10
C GLY A 57 -3.33 7.11 -11.71
N ASN A 58 -4.21 6.14 -11.54
CA ASN A 58 -4.42 5.46 -10.28
C ASN A 58 -3.44 4.29 -10.14
N TRP A 59 -2.93 4.12 -8.93
CA TRP A 59 -1.97 3.07 -8.62
C TRP A 59 -2.64 1.96 -7.83
N PHE A 60 -2.37 0.72 -8.21
CA PHE A 60 -2.95 -0.46 -7.58
C PHE A 60 -1.88 -1.46 -7.20
N ALA A 61 -2.04 -2.04 -6.02
CA ALA A 61 -1.25 -3.18 -5.58
C ALA A 61 -2.15 -4.41 -5.57
N TYR A 62 -1.63 -5.52 -6.09
CA TYR A 62 -2.33 -6.80 -6.04
C TYR A 62 -1.66 -7.65 -4.95
N VAL A 63 -2.45 -8.14 -4.02
CA VAL A 63 -1.95 -8.98 -2.94
C VAL A 63 -2.85 -10.20 -2.77
N ARG A 64 -2.22 -11.35 -2.59
CA ARG A 64 -2.94 -12.59 -2.36
C ARG A 64 -3.20 -12.75 -0.87
N THR A 65 -4.45 -12.98 -0.51
CA THR A 65 -4.81 -13.13 0.90
C THR A 65 -4.12 -14.31 1.56
N GLU A 66 -3.86 -15.37 0.81
CA GLU A 66 -3.14 -16.55 1.35
C GLU A 66 -1.69 -16.22 1.72
N ASP A 67 -1.08 -15.23 1.08
CA ASP A 67 0.26 -14.79 1.42
C ASP A 67 0.29 -13.96 2.70
N LEU A 68 -0.78 -13.21 2.96
CA LEU A 68 -0.94 -12.42 4.20
C LEU A 68 -1.34 -13.29 5.39
N GLY A 69 -2.17 -14.28 5.16
CA GLY A 69 -2.72 -15.12 6.22
C GLY A 69 -3.99 -14.56 6.83
N ILE A 70 -4.69 -15.41 7.59
CA ILE A 70 -5.95 -15.06 8.24
C ILE A 70 -5.72 -14.03 9.34
N GLY A 71 -6.62 -13.04 9.42
CA GLY A 71 -6.60 -12.00 10.45
C GLY A 71 -6.66 -10.60 9.89
N CYS A 72 -6.47 -9.64 10.76
CA CYS A 72 -6.44 -8.23 10.40
C CYS A 72 -5.13 -7.89 9.67
N PHE A 73 -5.19 -6.89 8.83
CA PHE A 73 -4.01 -6.40 8.14
C PHE A 73 -4.15 -4.91 7.85
N TYR A 74 -3.03 -4.28 7.55
CA TYR A 74 -3.01 -2.88 7.13
C TYR A 74 -1.93 -2.67 6.07
N LEU A 75 -2.01 -1.53 5.39
CA LEU A 75 -1.05 -1.14 4.35
C LEU A 75 -0.20 0.01 4.86
N GLU A 76 1.11 -0.11 4.72
CA GLU A 76 2.03 1.01 4.90
C GLU A 76 2.64 1.37 3.56
N VAL A 77 2.56 2.65 3.20
CA VAL A 77 3.21 3.19 2.00
C VAL A 77 4.40 4.01 2.47
N THR A 78 5.60 3.60 2.08
CA THR A 78 6.83 4.30 2.40
C THR A 78 7.32 5.00 1.14
N ALA A 79 7.27 6.33 1.14
CA ALA A 79 7.73 7.15 0.02
C ALA A 79 9.12 7.71 0.32
N THR A 80 9.98 7.68 -0.69
CA THR A 80 11.32 8.26 -0.64
C THR A 80 11.31 9.52 -1.50
N ILE A 81 11.42 10.68 -0.84
CA ILE A 81 11.26 11.97 -1.47
C ILE A 81 12.63 12.66 -1.54
N PRO A 82 13.12 13.02 -2.73
CA PRO A 82 14.37 13.78 -2.81
C PRO A 82 14.27 15.11 -2.08
N ASP A 83 15.22 15.38 -1.19
CA ASP A 83 15.31 16.62 -0.43
C ASP A 83 16.76 16.88 -0.11
N ALA A 84 17.36 17.89 -0.77
CA ALA A 84 18.76 18.20 -0.61
C ALA A 84 19.14 18.64 0.81
N ASN A 85 18.16 19.12 1.58
CA ASN A 85 18.39 19.58 2.96
C ASN A 85 18.26 18.46 3.99
N ALA A 86 17.77 17.31 3.59
CA ALA A 86 17.58 16.19 4.51
C ALA A 86 18.84 15.33 4.59
N PRO A 87 19.05 14.62 5.71
CA PRO A 87 20.16 13.67 5.83
C PRO A 87 20.12 12.62 4.71
N GLY A 88 21.25 12.42 4.04
CA GLY A 88 21.32 11.47 2.92
C GLY A 88 20.62 11.94 1.65
N GLY A 89 20.13 13.19 1.60
CA GLY A 89 19.48 13.74 0.41
C GLY A 89 18.07 13.27 0.16
N VAL A 90 17.47 12.59 1.12
CA VAL A 90 16.10 12.07 0.98
C VAL A 90 15.31 12.26 2.27
N LYS A 91 14.01 12.37 2.11
CA LYS A 91 13.04 12.44 3.19
C LYS A 91 12.11 11.24 3.07
N ILE A 92 11.88 10.56 4.18
CA ILE A 92 11.02 9.37 4.20
C ILE A 92 9.66 9.76 4.77
N ASP A 93 8.60 9.44 4.05
CA ASP A 93 7.23 9.63 4.49
C ASP A 93 6.53 8.27 4.54
N ILE A 94 5.96 7.94 5.68
CA ILE A 94 5.28 6.67 5.88
C ILE A 94 3.83 6.96 6.24
N GLN A 95 2.91 6.44 5.44
CA GLN A 95 1.47 6.56 5.70
C GLN A 95 0.88 5.17 5.85
N ARG A 96 -0.02 5.04 6.82
CA ARG A 96 -0.68 3.76 7.13
C ARG A 96 -2.16 3.86 6.80
N TYR A 97 -2.66 2.82 6.15
CA TYR A 97 -4.07 2.69 5.80
C TYR A 97 -4.62 1.44 6.45
N GLN A 98 -5.68 1.59 7.25
CA GLN A 98 -6.36 0.49 7.90
C GLN A 98 -7.47 -0.04 7.01
N PHE A 99 -7.68 -1.35 7.05
CA PHE A 99 -8.81 -1.99 6.39
C PHE A 99 -9.84 -2.38 7.45
N ASP A 100 -11.12 -2.10 7.15
CA ASP A 100 -12.20 -2.41 8.08
C ASP A 100 -12.46 -3.92 8.18
N GLU A 101 -12.11 -4.66 7.13
CA GLU A 101 -12.36 -6.09 7.04
C GLU A 101 -11.05 -6.87 7.18
N SER A 102 -11.16 -8.07 7.74
CA SER A 102 -10.03 -8.98 7.92
C SER A 102 -10.09 -10.12 6.92
N ILE A 103 -9.01 -10.89 6.84
CA ILE A 103 -8.96 -12.12 6.04
C ILE A 103 -9.53 -13.24 6.90
N ILE A 104 -10.51 -13.95 6.36
CA ILE A 104 -11.24 -15.02 7.04
C ILE A 104 -11.16 -16.33 6.26
N PRO A 105 -11.41 -17.46 6.95
CA PRO A 105 -11.43 -18.78 6.30
C PRO A 105 -12.48 -18.89 5.22
#